data_64e5ba93a02752f71ace3bf024362d18
#
_entry.id   64e5ba93a02752f71ace3bf024362d18
#
_cell.length_a   1.000
_cell.length_b   1.000
_cell.length_c   1.000
_cell.angle_alpha   90.00
_cell.angle_beta   90.00
_cell.angle_gamma   90.00
#
_symmetry.space_group_name_H-M   'P 1'
#
loop_
_entity.id
_entity.type
_entity.pdbx_description
1 polymer ?
#
loop_
_entity_poly.entity_id
_entity_poly.type
_entity_poly.pdbx_seq_one_letter_code
_entity_poly.pdbx_strand_id
1 'polypeptide(L)'
;LADDDALVPLPLLERGLLLGEMGSCPVLVAPRDPVLQGDGMAREGVTTLRAGWAPDPLMSELLPVKQLLALQQRHPERQLRLMNLSTAAAVDVLSRADHRLKASVCWWHLLVDGSELSSTDPGCRVRPSLGGAADRQSLRAALQSGFIQAIAVHAIPLDDEDMLLPADQRPPGLSGHHLVLPALWSALVDQGDLSIEALWDGLSFGPSAFLDKTAESLRLGSRRWLLFD
;
A
#
# COMPACT_ATOMS: atom_id res chain seq x y z
N LEU A 1 9.90 -0.36 -13.33
CA LEU A 1 8.73 -1.06 -13.84
C LEU A 1 7.73 -1.24 -12.73
N ALA A 2 6.47 -1.01 -13.01
CA ALA A 2 5.36 -1.28 -12.10
C ALA A 2 4.30 -2.06 -12.85
N ASP A 3 3.72 -3.04 -12.18
CA ASP A 3 2.49 -3.69 -12.61
C ASP A 3 1.32 -3.09 -11.84
N ASP A 4 0.12 -3.44 -12.24
CA ASP A 4 -1.11 -2.93 -11.67
C ASP A 4 -1.32 -3.36 -10.19
N ASP A 5 -2.53 -3.48 -9.74
CA ASP A 5 -2.90 -3.74 -8.34
C ASP A 5 -2.96 -5.24 -7.96
N ALA A 6 -2.42 -6.13 -8.80
CA ALA A 6 -2.39 -7.58 -8.59
C ALA A 6 -1.02 -8.19 -8.87
N LEU A 7 -0.73 -9.34 -8.25
CA LEU A 7 0.50 -10.07 -8.53
C LEU A 7 0.48 -10.66 -9.94
N VAL A 8 1.50 -10.36 -10.71
CA VAL A 8 1.76 -10.99 -12.00
C VAL A 8 1.97 -12.50 -11.81
N PRO A 9 1.54 -13.37 -12.75
CA PRO A 9 1.85 -14.78 -12.66
C PRO A 9 3.34 -15.02 -12.43
N LEU A 10 3.70 -15.75 -11.37
CA LEU A 10 5.09 -15.95 -10.97
C LEU A 10 6.01 -16.43 -12.07
N PRO A 11 5.60 -17.38 -12.96
CA PRO A 11 6.45 -17.81 -14.07
C PRO A 11 6.79 -16.67 -15.05
N LEU A 12 5.85 -15.72 -15.23
CA LEU A 12 6.08 -14.56 -16.08
C LEU A 12 7.03 -13.56 -15.41
N LEU A 13 6.81 -13.28 -14.11
CA LEU A 13 7.68 -12.41 -13.33
C LEU A 13 9.12 -12.97 -13.30
N GLU A 14 9.29 -14.25 -13.00
CA GLU A 14 10.61 -14.89 -12.96
C GLU A 14 11.33 -14.80 -14.32
N ARG A 15 10.62 -15.07 -15.42
CA ARG A 15 11.19 -14.91 -16.77
C ARG A 15 11.62 -13.47 -17.02
N GLY A 16 10.81 -12.48 -16.65
CA GLY A 16 11.16 -11.08 -16.76
C GLY A 16 12.44 -10.73 -15.98
N LEU A 17 12.57 -11.24 -14.74
CA LEU A 17 13.78 -11.05 -13.93
C LEU A 17 15.03 -11.67 -14.57
N LEU A 18 14.89 -12.85 -15.23
CA LEU A 18 15.99 -13.55 -15.89
C LEU A 18 16.45 -12.86 -17.17
N LEU A 19 15.55 -12.26 -17.94
CA LEU A 19 15.88 -11.65 -19.24
C LEU A 19 16.86 -10.48 -19.15
N GLY A 20 17.03 -9.90 -17.97
CA GLY A 20 18.01 -8.84 -17.76
C GLY A 20 17.66 -7.50 -18.40
N GLU A 21 16.63 -7.43 -19.23
CA GLU A 21 16.19 -6.19 -19.89
C GLU A 21 15.71 -5.11 -18.92
N MET A 22 15.29 -5.51 -17.72
CA MET A 22 14.93 -4.60 -16.64
C MET A 22 16.14 -3.87 -16.04
N GLY A 23 17.36 -4.33 -16.31
CA GLY A 23 18.59 -3.73 -15.78
C GLY A 23 18.59 -3.70 -14.25
N SER A 24 19.02 -2.57 -13.69
CA SER A 24 18.99 -2.28 -12.25
C SER A 24 17.71 -1.58 -11.80
N CYS A 25 16.75 -1.35 -12.68
CA CYS A 25 15.51 -0.67 -12.33
C CYS A 25 14.71 -1.46 -11.29
N PRO A 26 14.15 -0.81 -10.27
CA PRO A 26 13.27 -1.47 -9.33
C PRO A 26 12.00 -2.00 -10.02
N VAL A 27 11.59 -3.20 -9.63
CA VAL A 27 10.36 -3.84 -10.10
C VAL A 27 9.34 -3.78 -8.97
N LEU A 28 8.32 -2.97 -9.17
CA LEU A 28 7.26 -2.75 -8.20
C LEU A 28 6.15 -3.76 -8.45
N VAL A 29 5.75 -4.48 -7.43
CA VAL A 29 4.77 -5.58 -7.50
C VAL A 29 3.75 -5.43 -6.39
N ALA A 30 2.49 -5.55 -6.73
CA ALA A 30 1.43 -5.62 -5.73
C ALA A 30 1.34 -7.07 -5.18
N PRO A 31 1.55 -7.28 -3.87
CA PRO A 31 1.46 -8.61 -3.28
C PRO A 31 0.00 -9.00 -3.04
N ARG A 32 -0.78 -9.10 -4.09
CA ARG A 32 -2.20 -9.38 -4.01
C ARG A 32 -2.63 -10.44 -5.03
N ASP A 33 -3.22 -11.52 -4.54
CA ASP A 33 -3.78 -12.59 -5.37
C ASP A 33 -5.29 -12.37 -5.55
N PRO A 34 -5.73 -11.95 -6.75
CA PRO A 34 -7.13 -11.66 -7.00
C PRO A 34 -8.00 -12.91 -7.01
N VAL A 35 -7.43 -14.10 -7.25
CA VAL A 35 -8.17 -15.36 -7.23
C VAL A 35 -8.51 -15.75 -5.80
N LEU A 36 -7.55 -15.59 -4.88
CA LEU A 36 -7.79 -15.82 -3.45
C LEU A 36 -8.70 -14.75 -2.85
N GLN A 37 -8.57 -13.50 -3.28
CA GLN A 37 -9.44 -12.41 -2.84
C GLN A 37 -10.89 -12.65 -3.25
N GLY A 38 -11.13 -13.12 -4.48
CA GLY A 38 -12.47 -13.25 -5.03
C GLY A 38 -13.25 -11.93 -4.96
N ASP A 39 -14.47 -11.98 -4.47
CA ASP A 39 -15.35 -10.81 -4.27
C ASP A 39 -15.12 -10.12 -2.92
N GLY A 40 -14.02 -10.42 -2.23
CA GLY A 40 -13.70 -9.88 -0.91
C GLY A 40 -13.70 -8.36 -0.88
N MET A 41 -14.43 -7.80 0.09
CA MET A 41 -14.63 -6.35 0.25
C MET A 41 -13.76 -5.76 1.36
N ALA A 42 -13.54 -6.54 2.41
CA ALA A 42 -12.71 -6.18 3.56
C ALA A 42 -11.97 -7.42 4.04
N ARG A 43 -10.87 -7.24 4.76
CA ARG A 43 -10.14 -8.37 5.33
C ARG A 43 -11.05 -9.23 6.21
N GLU A 44 -10.83 -10.53 6.14
CA GLU A 44 -11.56 -11.48 6.98
C GLU A 44 -11.47 -11.12 8.47
N GLY A 45 -12.57 -11.20 9.16
CA GLY A 45 -12.65 -10.89 10.58
C GLY A 45 -14.09 -10.75 11.09
N VAL A 46 -14.20 -10.55 12.40
CA VAL A 46 -15.52 -10.46 13.06
C VAL A 46 -16.35 -9.29 12.51
N THR A 47 -15.74 -8.16 12.23
CA THR A 47 -16.40 -6.98 11.69
C THR A 47 -16.99 -7.25 10.32
N THR A 48 -16.22 -7.84 9.44
CA THR A 48 -16.61 -8.20 8.06
C THR A 48 -17.77 -9.19 8.08
N LEU A 49 -17.67 -10.22 8.93
CA LEU A 49 -18.75 -11.22 9.09
C LEU A 49 -20.03 -10.61 9.65
N ARG A 50 -19.94 -9.73 10.65
CA ARG A 50 -21.10 -9.04 11.23
C ARG A 50 -21.78 -8.10 10.25
N ALA A 51 -21.02 -7.49 9.37
CA ALA A 51 -21.53 -6.62 8.31
C ALA A 51 -22.17 -7.41 7.14
N GLY A 52 -21.97 -8.73 7.10
CA GLY A 52 -22.48 -9.59 6.01
C GLY A 52 -21.71 -9.38 4.69
N TRP A 53 -20.48 -8.87 4.76
CA TRP A 53 -19.65 -8.64 3.58
C TRP A 53 -18.83 -9.86 3.22
N ALA A 54 -18.51 -9.98 1.91
CA ALA A 54 -17.59 -10.99 1.42
C ALA A 54 -16.19 -10.74 2.02
N PRO A 55 -15.60 -11.73 2.74
CA PRO A 55 -14.29 -11.56 3.34
C PRO A 55 -13.20 -11.70 2.28
N ASP A 56 -12.18 -10.84 2.37
CA ASP A 56 -10.91 -11.00 1.68
C ASP A 56 -9.95 -11.79 2.59
N PRO A 57 -9.61 -13.04 2.27
CA PRO A 57 -8.76 -13.86 3.10
C PRO A 57 -7.37 -13.22 3.30
N LEU A 58 -6.81 -13.33 4.50
CA LEU A 58 -5.44 -12.89 4.79
C LEU A 58 -4.43 -13.47 3.80
N MET A 59 -4.68 -14.69 3.34
CA MET A 59 -3.80 -15.40 2.41
C MET A 59 -3.72 -14.74 1.03
N SER A 60 -4.68 -13.89 0.66
CA SER A 60 -4.64 -13.15 -0.62
C SER A 60 -3.45 -12.16 -0.71
N GLU A 61 -2.91 -11.71 0.44
CA GLU A 61 -1.70 -10.91 0.53
C GLU A 61 -0.49 -11.71 1.04
N LEU A 62 -0.69 -12.54 2.06
CA LEU A 62 0.41 -13.21 2.76
C LEU A 62 1.16 -14.22 1.88
N LEU A 63 0.45 -14.98 1.03
CA LEU A 63 1.09 -15.92 0.11
C LEU A 63 1.91 -15.19 -0.96
N PRO A 64 1.39 -14.17 -1.67
CA PRO A 64 2.18 -13.34 -2.56
C PRO A 64 3.43 -12.74 -1.91
N VAL A 65 3.34 -12.21 -0.68
CA VAL A 65 4.52 -11.70 0.04
C VAL A 65 5.60 -12.77 0.20
N LYS A 66 5.22 -13.98 0.65
CA LYS A 66 6.17 -15.10 0.80
C LYS A 66 6.78 -15.53 -0.53
N GLN A 67 5.99 -15.55 -1.59
CA GLN A 67 6.46 -15.90 -2.93
C GLN A 67 7.45 -14.86 -3.47
N LEU A 68 7.20 -13.57 -3.25
CA LEU A 68 8.09 -12.49 -3.65
C LEU A 68 9.38 -12.47 -2.86
N LEU A 69 9.34 -12.82 -1.56
CA LEU A 69 10.55 -13.03 -0.76
C LEU A 69 11.41 -14.17 -1.32
N ALA A 70 10.79 -15.28 -1.68
CA ALA A 70 11.51 -16.41 -2.29
C ALA A 70 12.13 -16.05 -3.64
N LEU A 71 11.43 -15.28 -4.47
CA LEU A 71 11.97 -14.75 -5.73
C LEU A 71 13.12 -13.78 -5.51
N GLN A 72 13.02 -12.87 -4.55
CA GLN A 72 14.12 -11.95 -4.22
C GLN A 72 15.35 -12.70 -3.72
N GLN A 73 15.17 -13.73 -2.91
CA GLN A 73 16.26 -14.58 -2.45
C GLN A 73 16.95 -15.30 -3.61
N ARG A 74 16.19 -15.75 -4.61
CA ARG A 74 16.70 -16.39 -5.81
C ARG A 74 17.40 -15.42 -6.78
N HIS A 75 16.98 -14.18 -6.79
CA HIS A 75 17.49 -13.10 -7.66
C HIS A 75 17.97 -11.90 -6.84
N PRO A 76 19.04 -12.06 -6.03
CA PRO A 76 19.48 -11.02 -5.09
C PRO A 76 19.99 -9.75 -5.79
N GLU A 77 20.38 -9.86 -7.06
CA GLU A 77 20.81 -8.73 -7.89
C GLU A 77 19.64 -7.88 -8.40
N ARG A 78 18.41 -8.37 -8.28
CA ARG A 78 17.19 -7.66 -8.68
C ARG A 78 16.61 -6.89 -7.50
N GLN A 79 15.87 -5.84 -7.80
CA GLN A 79 15.24 -5.00 -6.78
C GLN A 79 13.73 -5.14 -6.87
N LEU A 80 13.17 -6.17 -6.22
CA LEU A 80 11.73 -6.25 -6.03
C LEU A 80 11.29 -5.30 -4.91
N ARG A 81 10.14 -4.66 -5.10
CA ARG A 81 9.53 -3.72 -4.15
C ARG A 81 8.05 -3.95 -4.05
N LEU A 82 7.53 -4.00 -2.85
CA LEU A 82 6.15 -4.33 -2.57
C LEU A 82 5.30 -3.07 -2.56
N MET A 83 4.25 -3.04 -3.37
CA MET A 83 3.29 -1.95 -3.38
C MET A 83 2.14 -2.23 -2.40
N ASN A 84 1.80 -1.21 -1.61
CA ASN A 84 0.57 -1.14 -0.83
C ASN A 84 0.32 -2.34 0.10
N LEU A 85 1.23 -2.57 1.06
CA LEU A 85 0.98 -3.51 2.15
C LEU A 85 -0.26 -3.08 2.95
N SER A 86 -1.05 -4.05 3.39
CA SER A 86 -2.31 -3.78 4.09
C SER A 86 -2.51 -4.55 5.40
N THR A 87 -1.60 -5.47 5.75
CA THR A 87 -1.79 -6.33 6.93
C THR A 87 -0.58 -6.36 7.86
N ALA A 88 -0.84 -6.50 9.15
CA ALA A 88 0.18 -6.73 10.19
C ALA A 88 0.99 -8.00 9.94
N ALA A 89 0.33 -9.05 9.43
CA ALA A 89 0.98 -10.31 9.14
C ALA A 89 2.01 -10.19 8.00
N ALA A 90 1.73 -9.39 6.97
CA ALA A 90 2.69 -9.10 5.92
C ALA A 90 3.90 -8.33 6.45
N VAL A 91 3.68 -7.32 7.29
CA VAL A 91 4.74 -6.57 7.98
C VAL A 91 5.60 -7.51 8.82
N ASP A 92 4.98 -8.41 9.61
CA ASP A 92 5.69 -9.37 10.46
C ASP A 92 6.55 -10.33 9.64
N VAL A 93 6.03 -10.91 8.57
CA VAL A 93 6.78 -11.81 7.68
C VAL A 93 7.98 -11.10 7.07
N LEU A 94 7.80 -9.87 6.59
CA LEU A 94 8.89 -9.09 6.01
C LEU A 94 9.94 -8.68 7.05
N SER A 95 9.52 -8.40 8.29
CA SER A 95 10.45 -8.00 9.35
C SER A 95 11.41 -9.12 9.78
N ARG A 96 11.00 -10.37 9.62
CA ARG A 96 11.77 -11.57 9.94
C ARG A 96 12.59 -12.09 8.77
N ALA A 97 12.45 -11.51 7.58
CA ALA A 97 13.17 -11.98 6.41
C ALA A 97 14.62 -11.49 6.41
N ASP A 98 15.55 -12.38 6.02
CA ASP A 98 16.98 -12.04 5.89
C ASP A 98 17.22 -10.99 4.82
N HIS A 99 16.43 -11.03 3.73
CA HIS A 99 16.46 -10.07 2.64
C HIS A 99 15.24 -9.15 2.73
N ARG A 100 15.45 -7.91 3.16
CA ARG A 100 14.38 -6.94 3.29
C ARG A 100 13.97 -6.38 1.94
N LEU A 101 12.72 -6.63 1.57
CA LEU A 101 12.09 -5.92 0.45
C LEU A 101 11.61 -4.55 0.93
N LYS A 102 11.86 -3.53 0.12
CA LYS A 102 11.25 -2.22 0.36
C LYS A 102 9.75 -2.33 0.10
N ALA A 103 8.97 -1.58 0.87
CA ALA A 103 7.51 -1.62 0.79
C ALA A 103 6.90 -0.22 0.85
N SER A 104 5.72 -0.09 0.25
CA SER A 104 4.86 1.07 0.42
C SER A 104 3.55 0.69 1.10
N VAL A 105 2.85 1.70 1.59
CA VAL A 105 1.51 1.60 2.15
C VAL A 105 0.61 2.66 1.52
N CYS A 106 -0.64 2.34 1.24
CA CYS A 106 -1.60 3.35 0.81
C CYS A 106 -1.96 4.27 1.98
N TRP A 107 -1.98 5.58 1.74
CA TRP A 107 -2.30 6.58 2.76
C TRP A 107 -3.61 6.31 3.51
N TRP A 108 -4.61 5.75 2.80
CA TRP A 108 -5.91 5.44 3.38
C TRP A 108 -5.85 4.38 4.46
N HIS A 109 -4.99 3.36 4.30
CA HIS A 109 -4.76 2.32 5.30
C HIS A 109 -4.07 2.83 6.59
N LEU A 110 -3.54 4.04 6.56
CA LEU A 110 -3.02 4.71 7.76
C LEU A 110 -4.11 5.46 8.51
N LEU A 111 -5.23 5.79 7.85
CA LEU A 111 -6.31 6.60 8.43
C LEU A 111 -7.46 5.75 8.93
N VAL A 112 -7.93 4.82 8.12
CA VAL A 112 -9.14 4.03 8.37
C VAL A 112 -8.85 2.54 8.46
N ASP A 113 -9.75 1.81 9.08
CA ASP A 113 -9.75 0.33 9.12
C ASP A 113 -11.14 -0.23 8.76
N GLY A 114 -11.23 -1.55 8.68
CA GLY A 114 -12.45 -2.24 8.26
C GLY A 114 -13.67 -2.00 9.15
N SER A 115 -13.50 -1.47 10.38
CA SER A 115 -14.63 -1.16 11.26
C SER A 115 -15.39 0.10 10.82
N GLU A 116 -14.78 0.91 9.99
CA GLU A 116 -15.35 2.16 9.47
C GLU A 116 -16.09 1.95 8.13
N LEU A 117 -16.01 0.73 7.57
CA LEU A 117 -16.75 0.40 6.35
C LEU A 117 -18.25 0.43 6.60
N SER A 118 -18.96 1.09 5.70
CA SER A 118 -20.43 1.16 5.71
C SER A 118 -20.98 0.83 4.33
N SER A 119 -22.14 0.16 4.30
CA SER A 119 -22.85 -0.09 3.04
C SER A 119 -23.33 1.19 2.35
N THR A 120 -23.41 2.30 3.10
CA THR A 120 -23.85 3.60 2.61
C THR A 120 -22.69 4.54 2.29
N ASP A 121 -21.48 4.23 2.74
CA ASP A 121 -20.29 5.03 2.47
C ASP A 121 -19.37 4.29 1.48
N PRO A 122 -19.31 4.75 0.23
CA PRO A 122 -18.49 4.13 -0.80
C PRO A 122 -17.00 4.38 -0.63
N GLY A 123 -16.61 5.45 0.06
CA GLY A 123 -15.23 5.92 0.15
C GLY A 123 -14.29 5.00 0.93
N CYS A 124 -14.83 3.96 1.57
CA CYS A 124 -14.04 3.05 2.37
C CYS A 124 -13.67 1.74 1.65
N ARG A 125 -14.28 1.43 0.50
CA ARG A 125 -13.92 0.24 -0.27
C ARG A 125 -12.72 0.51 -1.16
N VAL A 126 -11.57 -0.04 -0.80
CA VAL A 126 -10.30 0.17 -1.49
C VAL A 126 -9.59 -1.15 -1.80
N ARG A 127 -8.57 -1.10 -2.65
CA ARG A 127 -7.62 -2.18 -2.90
C ARG A 127 -6.20 -1.72 -2.58
N PRO A 128 -5.45 -2.56 -1.82
CA PRO A 128 -5.88 -3.79 -1.13
C PRO A 128 -6.99 -3.51 -0.13
N SER A 129 -7.71 -4.57 0.31
CA SER A 129 -8.80 -4.46 1.27
C SER A 129 -8.31 -3.95 2.61
N LEU A 130 -9.13 -3.11 3.27
CA LEU A 130 -8.84 -2.62 4.62
C LEU A 130 -8.78 -3.77 5.62
N GLY A 131 -7.74 -3.76 6.43
CA GLY A 131 -7.58 -4.62 7.60
C GLY A 131 -8.30 -4.08 8.83
N GLY A 132 -8.08 -4.71 9.98
CA GLY A 132 -8.59 -4.21 11.26
C GLY A 132 -7.68 -3.17 11.90
N ALA A 133 -8.07 -2.71 13.10
CA ALA A 133 -7.31 -1.72 13.87
C ALA A 133 -5.86 -2.16 14.15
N ALA A 134 -5.63 -3.47 14.36
CA ALA A 134 -4.29 -4.00 14.57
C ALA A 134 -3.40 -3.89 13.30
N ASP A 135 -4.00 -4.08 12.11
CA ASP A 135 -3.31 -3.89 10.85
C ASP A 135 -2.93 -2.43 10.66
N ARG A 136 -3.86 -1.50 10.86
CA ARG A 136 -3.60 -0.06 10.80
C ARG A 136 -2.48 0.37 11.75
N GLN A 137 -2.50 -0.08 12.99
CA GLN A 137 -1.45 0.22 13.98
C GLN A 137 -0.09 -0.34 13.55
N SER A 138 -0.04 -1.57 13.04
CA SER A 138 1.20 -2.18 12.55
C SER A 138 1.79 -1.40 11.37
N LEU A 139 0.95 -0.96 10.42
CA LEU A 139 1.36 -0.15 9.28
C LEU A 139 1.92 1.21 9.71
N ARG A 140 1.25 1.90 10.67
CA ARG A 140 1.74 3.16 11.26
C ARG A 140 3.09 2.98 11.94
N ALA A 141 3.24 1.95 12.78
CA ALA A 141 4.50 1.64 13.45
C ALA A 141 5.62 1.30 12.47
N ALA A 142 5.31 0.56 11.41
CA ALA A 142 6.26 0.23 10.34
C ALA A 142 6.71 1.47 9.55
N LEU A 143 5.81 2.42 9.31
CA LEU A 143 6.15 3.70 8.68
C LEU A 143 7.01 4.55 9.61
N GLN A 144 6.61 4.72 10.88
CA GLN A 144 7.34 5.50 11.87
C GLN A 144 8.78 5.00 12.09
N SER A 145 8.98 3.69 12.03
CA SER A 145 10.31 3.08 12.15
C SER A 145 11.14 3.11 10.86
N GLY A 146 10.58 3.60 9.75
CA GLY A 146 11.20 3.56 8.42
C GLY A 146 11.25 2.14 7.80
N PHE A 147 10.55 1.18 8.39
CA PHE A 147 10.45 -0.17 7.84
C PHE A 147 9.64 -0.18 6.53
N ILE A 148 8.54 0.56 6.48
CA ILE A 148 7.86 0.96 5.24
C ILE A 148 8.42 2.31 4.82
N GLN A 149 8.86 2.43 3.55
CA GLN A 149 9.60 3.58 3.05
C GLN A 149 8.75 4.62 2.34
N ALA A 150 7.57 4.24 1.86
CA ALA A 150 6.80 5.12 1.00
C ALA A 150 5.30 5.07 1.31
N ILE A 151 4.67 6.23 1.30
CA ILE A 151 3.22 6.36 1.30
C ILE A 151 2.77 6.52 -0.16
N ALA A 152 1.92 5.60 -0.61
CA ALA A 152 1.31 5.66 -1.93
C ALA A 152 -0.04 6.38 -1.86
N VAL A 153 -0.31 7.21 -2.84
CA VAL A 153 -1.61 7.91 -2.94
C VAL A 153 -2.68 6.98 -3.52
N HIS A 154 -2.33 6.20 -4.53
CA HIS A 154 -3.18 5.18 -5.16
C HIS A 154 -4.62 5.69 -5.38
N ALA A 155 -4.73 6.87 -6.02
CA ALA A 155 -6.02 7.50 -6.26
C ALA A 155 -6.74 6.82 -7.45
N ILE A 156 -7.89 6.22 -7.16
CA ILE A 156 -8.79 5.63 -8.16
C ILE A 156 -10.13 6.32 -7.96
N PRO A 157 -10.43 7.41 -8.69
CA PRO A 157 -11.68 8.13 -8.55
C PRO A 157 -12.86 7.26 -9.02
N LEU A 158 -13.95 7.32 -8.29
CA LEU A 158 -15.23 6.76 -8.68
C LEU A 158 -16.07 7.87 -9.32
N ASP A 159 -16.84 7.52 -10.33
CA ASP A 159 -17.81 8.45 -10.92
C ASP A 159 -19.17 8.39 -10.20
N ASP A 160 -20.10 9.25 -10.61
CA ASP A 160 -21.40 9.34 -9.98
C ASP A 160 -22.23 8.05 -10.20
N GLU A 161 -22.02 7.35 -11.32
CA GLU A 161 -22.72 6.09 -11.63
C GLU A 161 -22.21 4.97 -10.72
N ASP A 162 -20.91 4.88 -10.52
CA ASP A 162 -20.31 3.94 -9.57
C ASP A 162 -20.85 4.14 -8.15
N MET A 163 -21.03 5.40 -7.76
CA MET A 163 -21.52 5.77 -6.42
C MET A 163 -22.97 5.35 -6.16
N LEU A 164 -23.77 5.14 -7.21
CA LEU A 164 -25.16 4.70 -7.12
C LEU A 164 -25.29 3.17 -6.95
N LEU A 165 -24.23 2.42 -7.22
CA LEU A 165 -24.22 0.97 -7.12
C LEU A 165 -24.31 0.50 -5.65
N PRO A 166 -24.95 -0.66 -5.39
CA PRO A 166 -24.84 -1.34 -4.11
C PRO A 166 -23.37 -1.59 -3.73
N ALA A 167 -23.09 -1.64 -2.43
CA ALA A 167 -21.71 -1.74 -1.93
C ALA A 167 -20.93 -2.94 -2.49
N ASP A 168 -21.60 -4.08 -2.71
CA ASP A 168 -21.04 -5.32 -3.26
C ASP A 168 -20.74 -5.22 -4.77
N GLN A 169 -21.44 -4.38 -5.49
CA GLN A 169 -21.27 -4.16 -6.93
C GLN A 169 -20.39 -2.95 -7.26
N ARG A 170 -20.20 -2.07 -6.29
CA ARG A 170 -19.40 -0.86 -6.46
C ARG A 170 -17.91 -1.24 -6.63
N PRO A 171 -17.21 -0.69 -7.63
CA PRO A 171 -15.78 -0.90 -7.76
C PRO A 171 -15.03 -0.32 -6.54
N PRO A 172 -13.90 -0.92 -6.11
CA PRO A 172 -13.05 -0.29 -5.11
C PRO A 172 -12.40 0.94 -5.69
N GLY A 173 -12.43 2.04 -4.95
CA GLY A 173 -11.84 3.29 -5.38
C GLY A 173 -11.68 4.29 -4.26
N LEU A 174 -10.79 5.23 -4.45
CA LEU A 174 -10.52 6.34 -3.54
C LEU A 174 -10.05 7.54 -4.34
N SER A 175 -10.73 8.66 -4.14
CA SER A 175 -10.29 9.96 -4.66
C SER A 175 -9.76 10.85 -3.55
N GLY A 176 -9.43 12.10 -3.84
CA GLY A 176 -9.04 13.06 -2.83
C GLY A 176 -7.53 13.14 -2.60
N HIS A 177 -6.73 12.91 -3.64
CA HIS A 177 -5.27 13.02 -3.56
C HIS A 177 -4.78 14.38 -3.00
N HIS A 178 -5.56 15.45 -3.16
CA HIS A 178 -5.29 16.77 -2.59
C HIS A 178 -5.48 16.81 -1.07
N LEU A 179 -6.16 15.82 -0.48
CA LEU A 179 -6.40 15.72 0.96
C LEU A 179 -5.34 14.87 1.67
N VAL A 180 -4.44 14.22 0.96
CA VAL A 180 -3.46 13.28 1.53
C VAL A 180 -2.63 13.93 2.63
N LEU A 181 -1.99 15.06 2.34
CA LEU A 181 -1.15 15.75 3.32
C LEU A 181 -1.96 16.28 4.51
N PRO A 182 -3.04 17.07 4.32
CA PRO A 182 -3.80 17.58 5.46
C PRO A 182 -4.45 16.47 6.31
N ALA A 183 -4.95 15.41 5.69
CA ALA A 183 -5.56 14.30 6.42
C ALA A 183 -4.55 13.52 7.26
N LEU A 184 -3.38 13.17 6.67
CA LEU A 184 -2.31 12.51 7.41
C LEU A 184 -1.72 13.38 8.51
N TRP A 185 -1.57 14.68 8.25
CA TRP A 185 -1.10 15.63 9.25
C TRP A 185 -2.04 15.67 10.45
N SER A 186 -3.31 15.97 10.22
CA SER A 186 -4.30 16.07 11.30
C SER A 186 -4.50 14.76 12.07
N ALA A 187 -4.49 13.62 11.37
CA ALA A 187 -4.74 12.34 12.00
C ALA A 187 -3.53 11.72 12.69
N LEU A 188 -2.31 12.04 12.28
CA LEU A 188 -1.10 11.36 12.76
C LEU A 188 -0.11 12.30 13.42
N VAL A 189 0.16 13.49 12.84
CA VAL A 189 1.15 14.42 13.40
C VAL A 189 0.56 15.20 14.56
N ASP A 190 -0.62 15.78 14.40
CA ASP A 190 -1.29 16.54 15.46
C ASP A 190 -1.64 15.66 16.68
N GLN A 191 -1.86 14.37 16.45
CA GLN A 191 -2.10 13.40 17.53
C GLN A 191 -0.81 12.85 18.16
N GLY A 192 0.35 13.12 17.59
CA GLY A 192 1.64 12.63 18.05
C GLY A 192 1.95 11.16 17.68
N ASP A 193 1.15 10.55 16.79
CA ASP A 193 1.34 9.18 16.34
C ASP A 193 2.49 9.05 15.33
N LEU A 194 2.83 10.14 14.62
CA LEU A 194 3.89 10.20 13.64
C LEU A 194 4.67 11.51 13.77
N SER A 195 5.99 11.48 13.62
CA SER A 195 6.77 12.71 13.56
C SER A 195 6.63 13.39 12.18
N ILE A 196 6.87 14.70 12.15
CA ILE A 196 6.86 15.49 10.91
C ILE A 196 7.86 14.92 9.91
N GLU A 197 9.05 14.58 10.40
CA GLU A 197 10.14 14.01 9.58
C GLU A 197 9.71 12.67 8.96
N ALA A 198 9.08 11.79 9.74
CA ALA A 198 8.61 10.50 9.24
C ALA A 198 7.49 10.67 8.21
N LEU A 199 6.61 11.66 8.38
CA LEU A 199 5.58 11.98 7.37
C LEU A 199 6.22 12.46 6.06
N TRP A 200 7.20 13.39 6.14
CA TRP A 200 7.90 13.89 4.96
C TRP A 200 8.76 12.82 4.30
N ASP A 201 9.42 11.98 5.06
CA ASP A 201 10.12 10.81 4.52
C ASP A 201 9.15 9.92 3.76
N GLY A 202 8.01 9.58 4.36
CA GLY A 202 7.00 8.72 3.73
C GLY A 202 6.38 9.31 2.46
N LEU A 203 6.22 10.63 2.36
CA LEU A 203 5.57 11.30 1.23
C LEU A 203 6.53 11.78 0.14
N SER A 204 7.81 11.98 0.43
CA SER A 204 8.75 12.63 -0.49
C SER A 204 10.07 11.87 -0.66
N PHE A 205 10.89 11.79 0.39
CA PHE A 205 12.23 11.22 0.28
C PHE A 205 12.19 9.69 0.15
N GLY A 206 11.35 9.04 0.92
CA GLY A 206 11.14 7.59 0.87
C GLY A 206 10.64 7.11 -0.49
N PRO A 207 9.58 7.72 -1.09
CA PRO A 207 9.18 7.43 -2.46
C PRO A 207 10.29 7.62 -3.49
N SER A 208 11.13 8.65 -3.35
CA SER A 208 12.28 8.83 -4.23
C SER A 208 13.26 7.66 -4.12
N ALA A 209 13.62 7.28 -2.90
CA ALA A 209 14.47 6.11 -2.63
C ALA A 209 13.80 4.78 -3.01
N PHE A 210 12.48 4.71 -2.86
CA PHE A 210 11.67 3.55 -3.27
C PHE A 210 11.65 3.37 -4.79
N LEU A 211 11.73 4.45 -5.55
CA LEU A 211 11.75 4.44 -7.01
C LEU A 211 13.17 4.49 -7.60
N ASP A 212 14.20 4.45 -6.74
CA ASP A 212 15.60 4.61 -7.13
C ASP A 212 15.87 5.91 -7.88
N LYS A 213 15.22 6.98 -7.43
CA LYS A 213 15.37 8.33 -7.96
C LYS A 213 16.07 9.23 -6.96
N THR A 214 16.80 10.19 -7.48
CA THR A 214 17.41 11.22 -6.64
C THR A 214 16.33 12.08 -6.01
N ALA A 215 16.35 12.18 -4.68
CA ALA A 215 15.43 13.04 -3.95
C ALA A 215 15.68 14.52 -4.33
N GLU A 216 14.63 15.30 -4.36
CA GLU A 216 14.76 16.74 -4.57
C GLU A 216 15.46 17.38 -3.36
N SER A 217 16.27 18.39 -3.63
CA SER A 217 16.99 19.16 -2.60
C SER A 217 16.77 20.63 -2.81
N LEU A 218 16.75 21.38 -1.72
CA LEU A 218 16.75 22.84 -1.78
C LEU A 218 18.10 23.32 -2.34
N ARG A 219 18.05 23.98 -3.49
CA ARG A 219 19.20 24.59 -4.15
C ARG A 219 18.89 26.05 -4.46
N LEU A 220 19.91 26.87 -4.59
CA LEU A 220 19.73 28.24 -5.03
C LEU A 220 19.02 28.24 -6.39
N GLY A 221 17.88 28.95 -6.47
CA GLY A 221 17.03 28.97 -7.66
C GLY A 221 15.93 27.90 -7.72
N SER A 222 15.79 27.03 -6.70
CA SER A 222 14.66 26.10 -6.60
C SER A 222 13.35 26.87 -6.59
N ARG A 223 12.42 26.42 -7.42
CA ARG A 223 11.06 27.01 -7.53
C ARG A 223 9.95 26.06 -7.10
N ARG A 224 10.30 24.84 -6.72
CA ARG A 224 9.36 23.81 -6.25
C ARG A 224 9.34 23.82 -4.74
N TRP A 225 8.37 24.45 -4.18
CA TRP A 225 8.11 24.49 -2.75
C TRP A 225 6.60 24.57 -2.50
N LEU A 226 6.19 24.07 -1.35
CA LEU A 226 4.83 24.08 -0.86
C LEU A 226 4.82 24.88 0.44
N LEU A 227 3.89 25.82 0.55
CA LEU A 227 3.52 26.43 1.81
C LEU A 227 2.33 25.64 2.37
N PHE A 228 2.49 25.14 3.55
CA PHE A 228 1.46 24.41 4.29
C PHE A 228 1.19 25.14 5.61
N ASP A 229 -0.08 25.50 5.85
CA ASP A 229 -0.57 26.21 7.01
C ASP A 229 -1.66 25.37 7.69
#